data_a6ef5222519664401b6a1d0e48ec7b5c
#
_entry.id   a6ef5222519664401b6a1d0e48ec7b5c
#
_cell.length_a   1.000
_cell.length_b   1.000
_cell.length_c   1.000
_cell.angle_alpha   90.00
_cell.angle_beta   90.00
_cell.angle_gamma   90.00
#
_symmetry.space_group_name_H-M   'P 1'
#
loop_
_entity.id
_entity.type
_entity.pdbx_description
1 polymer ?
#
loop_
_entity_poly.entity_id
_entity_poly.type
_entity_poly.pdbx_seq_one_letter_code
_entity_poly.pdbx_strand_id
1 'polypeptide(L)'
;GYSSAASDVYKRQDADGIIELPLDAPVGTNLREYLDLDDKAIEISLTPNRADCLSIAGVAREVGVVNKQVVNQPHFDAVPATISDKVQIELKAPEACPRYLLRVVKNVNVKAQSPIWLQEKLRRCGIRSIDPIVDITNYVLLELGQPMHAFDASKVSQPVQVRLANNGEELVLLDGTTAKLQPNTLVIADQTGPLAMAGIFGGQASGVDAETTKDVILEAAFFAPLAIAGRARQYGLHTDSSHRFERGVDFTLQRHAMERATALLLEICGGEAGEICEVVSE
;
A
#
# COMPACT_ATOMS: atom_id res chain seq x y z
N GLY A 1 -11.86 8.33 23.70
CA GLY A 1 -10.91 7.46 23.07
C GLY A 1 -11.60 6.57 22.07
N TYR A 2 -11.37 6.78 20.78
CA TYR A 2 -11.79 5.81 19.77
C TYR A 2 -10.68 4.73 19.71
N SER A 3 -10.78 3.72 20.57
CA SER A 3 -10.14 2.44 20.33
C SER A 3 -10.94 1.78 19.21
N SER A 4 -10.37 1.67 18.02
CA SER A 4 -11.02 0.89 16.97
C SER A 4 -11.04 -0.58 17.45
N ALA A 5 -12.20 -1.24 17.38
CA ALA A 5 -12.34 -2.65 17.74
C ALA A 5 -11.35 -3.55 16.98
N ALA A 6 -10.86 -3.10 15.82
CA ALA A 6 -9.78 -3.74 15.06
C ALA A 6 -8.45 -3.79 15.84
N SER A 7 -8.04 -2.70 16.51
CA SER A 7 -6.77 -2.69 17.27
C SER A 7 -6.79 -3.64 18.48
N ASP A 8 -7.96 -3.88 19.06
CA ASP A 8 -8.10 -4.79 20.22
C ASP A 8 -8.13 -6.27 19.79
N VAL A 9 -8.65 -6.56 18.60
CA VAL A 9 -8.60 -7.92 18.03
C VAL A 9 -7.17 -8.31 17.65
N TYR A 10 -6.40 -7.38 17.12
CA TYR A 10 -4.99 -7.63 16.75
C TYR A 10 -4.07 -7.78 17.97
N LYS A 11 -4.31 -7.03 19.05
CA LYS A 11 -3.54 -7.19 20.31
C LYS A 11 -3.73 -8.54 21.00
N ARG A 12 -4.85 -9.24 20.76
CA ARG A 12 -5.11 -10.56 21.35
C ARG A 12 -4.45 -11.72 20.61
N GLN A 13 -4.18 -11.58 19.31
CA GLN A 13 -3.60 -12.68 18.51
C GLN A 13 -2.11 -12.89 18.75
N ASP A 14 -1.35 -11.85 19.11
CA ASP A 14 0.07 -11.96 19.46
C ASP A 14 0.32 -12.57 20.86
N ALA A 15 -0.74 -12.82 21.63
CA ALA A 15 -0.65 -13.39 22.96
C ALA A 15 -1.06 -14.89 23.03
N ASP A 16 -1.58 -15.44 21.94
CA ASP A 16 -2.21 -16.78 21.93
C ASP A 16 -1.30 -17.90 21.36
N GLY A 17 0.02 -17.77 21.51
CA GLY A 17 0.90 -18.81 20.99
C GLY A 17 2.37 -18.67 21.37
N ILE A 18 3.16 -19.62 20.90
CA ILE A 18 4.61 -19.59 20.94
C ILE A 18 5.10 -18.76 19.75
N ILE A 19 5.98 -17.79 20.02
CA ILE A 19 6.62 -17.00 18.96
C ILE A 19 7.59 -17.93 18.20
N GLU A 20 7.33 -18.13 16.92
CA GLU A 20 8.24 -18.81 16.02
C GLU A 20 9.22 -17.80 15.43
N LEU A 21 10.51 -18.02 15.66
CA LEU A 21 11.57 -17.20 15.09
C LEU A 21 12.09 -17.83 13.78
N PRO A 22 12.71 -17.04 12.89
CA PRO A 22 13.40 -17.57 11.72
C PRO A 22 14.39 -18.67 12.09
N LEU A 23 14.58 -19.65 11.20
CA LEU A 23 15.47 -20.80 11.45
C LEU A 23 16.93 -20.41 11.68
N ASP A 24 17.34 -19.25 11.20
CA ASP A 24 18.67 -18.66 11.35
C ASP A 24 18.82 -17.79 12.61
N ALA A 25 17.77 -17.68 13.42
CA ALA A 25 17.83 -16.91 14.67
C ALA A 25 18.93 -17.49 15.60
N PRO A 26 19.87 -16.64 16.07
CA PRO A 26 21.00 -17.10 16.84
C PRO A 26 20.59 -17.65 18.20
N VAL A 27 20.83 -18.93 18.45
CA VAL A 27 20.53 -19.60 19.72
C VAL A 27 21.36 -18.99 20.85
N GLY A 28 20.69 -18.64 21.94
CA GLY A 28 21.34 -18.07 23.12
C GLY A 28 21.41 -16.53 23.14
N THR A 29 21.03 -15.87 22.06
CA THR A 29 20.88 -14.42 22.05
C THR A 29 19.63 -14.00 22.82
N ASN A 30 19.70 -12.87 23.52
CA ASN A 30 18.56 -12.32 24.22
C ASN A 30 17.48 -11.90 23.20
N LEU A 31 16.24 -12.37 23.37
CA LEU A 31 15.13 -12.10 22.46
C LEU A 31 14.85 -10.59 22.30
N ARG A 32 15.02 -9.81 23.38
CA ARG A 32 14.85 -8.35 23.32
C ARG A 32 15.87 -7.68 22.41
N GLU A 33 17.12 -8.17 22.45
CA GLU A 33 18.20 -7.69 21.57
C GLU A 33 17.97 -8.13 20.12
N TYR A 34 17.60 -9.39 19.93
CA TYR A 34 17.34 -9.95 18.59
C TYR A 34 16.20 -9.24 17.86
N LEU A 35 15.12 -8.93 18.57
CA LEU A 35 13.95 -8.22 18.03
C LEU A 35 14.05 -6.69 18.16
N ASP A 36 15.16 -6.16 18.70
CA ASP A 36 15.35 -4.73 18.95
C ASP A 36 14.16 -4.11 19.71
N LEU A 37 13.76 -4.76 20.84
CA LEU A 37 12.56 -4.37 21.59
C LEU A 37 12.78 -3.17 22.52
N ASP A 38 14.01 -2.71 22.71
CA ASP A 38 14.33 -1.50 23.49
C ASP A 38 14.11 -0.23 22.66
N ASP A 39 12.90 -0.09 22.15
CA ASP A 39 12.44 1.01 21.31
C ASP A 39 11.25 1.72 21.98
N LYS A 40 10.86 2.86 21.43
CA LYS A 40 9.71 3.66 21.89
C LYS A 40 8.78 3.96 20.74
N ALA A 41 7.54 3.49 20.83
CA ALA A 41 6.47 3.92 19.98
C ALA A 41 5.90 5.25 20.50
N ILE A 42 5.81 6.25 19.62
CA ILE A 42 5.25 7.57 19.93
C ILE A 42 3.93 7.69 19.14
N GLU A 43 2.82 7.81 19.88
CA GLU A 43 1.53 8.12 19.26
C GLU A 43 1.44 9.61 18.99
N ILE A 44 1.16 9.97 17.73
CA ILE A 44 1.02 11.34 17.28
C ILE A 44 -0.41 11.57 16.83
N SER A 45 -1.12 12.50 17.47
CA SER A 45 -2.44 12.94 17.04
C SER A 45 -2.30 14.08 16.03
N LEU A 46 -2.81 13.87 14.82
CA LEU A 46 -2.73 14.84 13.73
C LEU A 46 -4.09 15.49 13.48
N THR A 47 -4.07 16.81 13.23
CA THR A 47 -5.26 17.51 12.74
C THR A 47 -5.49 17.17 11.25
N PRO A 48 -6.73 17.26 10.74
CA PRO A 48 -7.05 16.86 9.36
C PRO A 48 -6.27 17.61 8.27
N ASN A 49 -5.74 18.79 8.56
CA ASN A 49 -4.94 19.61 7.64
C ASN A 49 -3.45 19.26 7.64
N ARG A 50 -3.03 18.24 8.37
CA ARG A 50 -1.63 17.78 8.45
C ARG A 50 -1.44 16.38 7.89
N ALA A 51 -2.09 16.09 6.76
CA ALA A 51 -1.93 14.82 6.05
C ALA A 51 -0.49 14.54 5.60
N ASP A 52 0.30 15.59 5.40
CA ASP A 52 1.74 15.53 5.14
C ASP A 52 2.54 14.79 6.23
N CYS A 53 2.02 14.75 7.47
CA CYS A 53 2.62 14.04 8.61
C CYS A 53 2.08 12.61 8.80
N LEU A 54 1.24 12.09 7.91
CA LEU A 54 0.76 10.70 7.95
C LEU A 54 1.82 9.70 7.43
N SER A 55 3.10 10.01 7.67
CA SER A 55 4.25 9.16 7.33
C SER A 55 5.47 9.54 8.15
N ILE A 56 6.42 8.60 8.23
CA ILE A 56 7.72 8.84 8.88
C ILE A 56 8.46 9.99 8.19
N ALA A 57 8.47 10.02 6.86
CA ALA A 57 9.12 11.10 6.11
C ALA A 57 8.48 12.48 6.39
N GLY A 58 7.15 12.52 6.52
CA GLY A 58 6.43 13.75 6.86
C GLY A 58 6.74 14.24 8.27
N VAL A 59 6.70 13.34 9.25
CA VAL A 59 7.08 13.66 10.63
C VAL A 59 8.55 14.12 10.72
N ALA A 60 9.44 13.46 10.00
CA ALA A 60 10.85 13.84 9.96
C ALA A 60 11.05 15.28 9.46
N ARG A 61 10.31 15.67 8.38
CA ARG A 61 10.34 17.07 7.88
C ARG A 61 9.87 18.05 8.95
N GLU A 62 8.79 17.74 9.66
CA GLU A 62 8.24 18.60 10.72
C GLU A 62 9.22 18.74 11.89
N VAL A 63 9.83 17.63 12.34
CA VAL A 63 10.87 17.63 13.37
C VAL A 63 12.06 18.50 12.93
N GLY A 64 12.45 18.39 11.67
CA GLY A 64 13.51 19.24 11.10
C GLY A 64 13.18 20.73 11.16
N VAL A 65 11.95 21.10 10.79
CA VAL A 65 11.49 22.50 10.83
C VAL A 65 11.50 23.04 12.26
N VAL A 66 10.91 22.30 13.20
CA VAL A 66 10.81 22.74 14.60
C VAL A 66 12.19 22.89 15.25
N ASN A 67 13.13 21.99 14.92
CA ASN A 67 14.49 22.02 15.47
C ASN A 67 15.49 22.82 14.62
N LYS A 68 15.05 23.40 13.50
CA LYS A 68 15.92 24.11 12.53
C LYS A 68 17.11 23.26 12.06
N GLN A 69 16.84 21.98 11.79
CA GLN A 69 17.81 21.01 11.32
C GLN A 69 17.49 20.56 9.90
N VAL A 70 18.54 20.28 9.14
CA VAL A 70 18.38 19.66 7.81
C VAL A 70 18.01 18.21 8.00
N VAL A 71 16.96 17.77 7.29
CA VAL A 71 16.52 16.38 7.28
C VAL A 71 17.15 15.67 6.09
N ASN A 72 17.94 14.64 6.37
CA ASN A 72 18.44 13.76 5.32
C ASN A 72 17.32 12.87 4.86
N GLN A 73 16.79 13.12 3.66
CA GLN A 73 15.82 12.25 3.03
C GLN A 73 16.54 10.97 2.56
N PRO A 74 15.99 9.79 2.80
CA PRO A 74 16.53 8.58 2.21
C PRO A 74 16.46 8.69 0.68
N HIS A 75 17.58 8.41 0.02
CA HIS A 75 17.66 8.33 -1.43
C HIS A 75 17.40 6.89 -1.86
N PHE A 76 16.54 6.70 -2.85
CA PHE A 76 16.29 5.42 -3.46
C PHE A 76 16.64 5.51 -4.93
N ASP A 77 17.54 4.65 -5.37
CA ASP A 77 17.90 4.56 -6.77
C ASP A 77 16.72 4.01 -7.59
N ALA A 78 16.63 4.46 -8.84
CA ALA A 78 15.68 3.89 -9.78
C ALA A 78 16.03 2.42 -10.06
N VAL A 79 15.03 1.56 -9.99
CA VAL A 79 15.20 0.14 -10.31
C VAL A 79 15.09 -0.04 -11.82
N PRO A 80 16.16 -0.48 -12.50
CA PRO A 80 16.13 -0.66 -13.94
C PRO A 80 15.15 -1.76 -14.33
N ALA A 81 14.47 -1.58 -15.48
CA ALA A 81 13.67 -2.64 -16.06
C ALA A 81 14.59 -3.74 -16.60
N THR A 82 14.27 -5.00 -16.26
CA THR A 82 14.98 -6.20 -16.75
C THR A 82 14.13 -7.00 -17.74
N ILE A 83 12.84 -6.70 -17.83
CA ILE A 83 11.89 -7.27 -18.79
C ILE A 83 11.16 -6.17 -19.55
N SER A 84 10.59 -6.49 -20.71
CA SER A 84 9.88 -5.55 -21.58
C SER A 84 8.37 -5.45 -21.31
N ASP A 85 7.88 -6.16 -20.33
CA ASP A 85 6.44 -6.20 -20.00
C ASP A 85 5.96 -4.84 -19.55
N LYS A 86 4.82 -4.42 -20.08
CA LYS A 86 4.15 -3.14 -19.81
C LYS A 86 2.67 -3.36 -19.55
N VAL A 87 2.06 -2.45 -18.81
CA VAL A 87 0.61 -2.42 -18.61
C VAL A 87 0.03 -1.21 -19.33
N GLN A 88 -1.01 -1.44 -20.13
CA GLN A 88 -1.75 -0.36 -20.76
C GLN A 88 -2.70 0.29 -19.74
N ILE A 89 -2.68 1.62 -19.69
CA ILE A 89 -3.48 2.42 -18.76
C ILE A 89 -4.40 3.35 -19.54
N GLU A 90 -5.66 3.39 -19.14
CA GLU A 90 -6.65 4.35 -19.65
C GLU A 90 -7.24 5.18 -18.50
N LEU A 91 -6.97 6.47 -18.46
CA LEU A 91 -7.62 7.39 -17.54
C LEU A 91 -8.92 7.92 -18.15
N LYS A 92 -10.07 7.37 -17.74
CA LYS A 92 -11.41 7.82 -18.16
C LYS A 92 -12.02 8.85 -17.20
N ALA A 93 -11.39 9.08 -16.05
CA ALA A 93 -11.74 10.09 -15.08
C ALA A 93 -10.48 10.89 -14.68
N PRO A 94 -9.87 11.64 -15.61
CA PRO A 94 -8.58 12.31 -15.39
C PRO A 94 -8.64 13.38 -14.29
N GLU A 95 -9.79 14.03 -14.09
CA GLU A 95 -9.98 14.99 -12.99
C GLU A 95 -9.97 14.32 -11.60
N ALA A 96 -10.45 13.07 -11.53
CA ALA A 96 -10.48 12.30 -10.29
C ALA A 96 -9.16 11.56 -10.03
N CYS A 97 -8.45 11.18 -11.08
CA CYS A 97 -7.14 10.54 -11.02
C CYS A 97 -6.18 11.21 -12.01
N PRO A 98 -5.55 12.33 -11.62
CA PRO A 98 -4.65 13.05 -12.53
C PRO A 98 -3.32 12.34 -12.79
N ARG A 99 -2.93 11.36 -11.95
CA ARG A 99 -1.66 10.64 -12.09
C ARG A 99 -1.83 9.19 -11.64
N TYR A 100 -1.45 8.27 -12.53
CA TYR A 100 -1.60 6.84 -12.28
C TYR A 100 -0.41 6.06 -12.83
N LEU A 101 0.20 5.23 -11.98
CA LEU A 101 1.37 4.43 -12.31
C LEU A 101 1.10 2.95 -12.05
N LEU A 102 1.55 2.11 -12.98
CA LEU A 102 1.59 0.67 -12.83
C LEU A 102 2.97 0.13 -13.19
N ARG A 103 3.38 -0.94 -12.53
CA ARG A 103 4.60 -1.68 -12.84
C ARG A 103 4.39 -3.17 -12.68
N VAL A 104 4.74 -3.94 -13.70
CA VAL A 104 4.76 -5.40 -13.62
C VAL A 104 6.04 -5.86 -12.95
N VAL A 105 5.95 -6.81 -12.03
CA VAL A 105 7.09 -7.59 -11.52
C VAL A 105 6.75 -9.06 -11.66
N LYS A 106 7.55 -9.78 -12.42
CA LYS A 106 7.35 -11.21 -12.72
C LYS A 106 8.22 -12.12 -11.87
N ASN A 107 7.80 -13.38 -11.78
CA ASN A 107 8.55 -14.45 -11.11
C ASN A 107 8.83 -14.14 -9.63
N VAL A 108 7.88 -13.49 -8.94
CA VAL A 108 8.01 -13.21 -7.51
C VAL A 108 7.74 -14.46 -6.68
N ASN A 109 8.52 -14.66 -5.64
CA ASN A 109 8.28 -15.70 -4.65
C ASN A 109 7.35 -15.16 -3.56
N VAL A 110 6.04 -15.34 -3.73
CA VAL A 110 5.03 -14.89 -2.73
C VAL A 110 5.10 -15.67 -1.42
N LYS A 111 5.81 -16.82 -1.38
CA LYS A 111 6.02 -17.61 -0.16
C LYS A 111 7.28 -17.16 0.61
N ALA A 112 7.99 -16.14 0.13
CA ALA A 112 9.05 -15.53 0.90
C ALA A 112 8.50 -14.99 2.22
N GLN A 113 9.29 -15.05 3.27
CA GLN A 113 8.93 -14.44 4.53
C GLN A 113 9.36 -12.98 4.56
N SER A 114 8.48 -12.11 5.02
CA SER A 114 8.87 -10.74 5.32
C SER A 114 10.01 -10.75 6.34
N PRO A 115 11.11 -10.02 6.11
CA PRO A 115 12.20 -9.92 7.06
C PRO A 115 11.71 -9.43 8.43
N ILE A 116 12.33 -9.91 9.51
CA ILE A 116 11.90 -9.57 10.88
C ILE A 116 11.88 -8.06 11.11
N TRP A 117 12.83 -7.33 10.54
CA TRP A 117 12.88 -5.87 10.66
C TRP A 117 11.63 -5.20 10.06
N LEU A 118 11.10 -5.73 8.95
CA LEU A 118 9.90 -5.22 8.29
C LEU A 118 8.66 -5.53 9.15
N GLN A 119 8.53 -6.78 9.60
CA GLN A 119 7.43 -7.21 10.46
C GLN A 119 7.38 -6.38 11.75
N GLU A 120 8.54 -6.17 12.43
CA GLU A 120 8.62 -5.40 13.65
C GLU A 120 8.30 -3.91 13.46
N LYS A 121 8.72 -3.30 12.35
CA LYS A 121 8.35 -1.90 12.05
C LYS A 121 6.85 -1.75 11.81
N LEU A 122 6.24 -2.67 11.07
CA LEU A 122 4.78 -2.69 10.85
C LEU A 122 4.05 -2.88 12.18
N ARG A 123 4.44 -3.88 12.97
CA ARG A 123 3.84 -4.19 14.26
C ARG A 123 3.87 -2.99 15.22
N ARG A 124 5.00 -2.28 15.31
CA ARG A 124 5.16 -1.08 16.14
C ARG A 124 4.26 0.08 15.68
N CYS A 125 3.92 0.12 14.40
CA CYS A 125 2.95 1.07 13.84
C CYS A 125 1.50 0.57 13.90
N GLY A 126 1.23 -0.59 14.55
CA GLY A 126 -0.11 -1.15 14.70
C GLY A 126 -0.63 -1.89 13.46
N ILE A 127 0.24 -2.21 12.50
CA ILE A 127 -0.10 -2.97 11.31
C ILE A 127 0.39 -4.41 11.46
N ARG A 128 -0.49 -5.37 11.22
CA ARG A 128 -0.15 -6.79 11.19
C ARG A 128 0.56 -7.14 9.89
N SER A 129 1.67 -7.87 9.97
CA SER A 129 2.28 -8.54 8.83
C SER A 129 1.36 -9.66 8.31
N ILE A 130 1.17 -9.73 7.00
CA ILE A 130 0.27 -10.68 6.32
C ILE A 130 1.06 -11.54 5.34
N ASP A 131 1.61 -10.92 4.31
CA ASP A 131 2.47 -11.50 3.30
C ASP A 131 3.47 -10.42 2.80
N PRO A 132 4.58 -10.79 2.18
CA PRO A 132 5.63 -9.84 1.86
C PRO A 132 5.18 -8.73 0.90
N ILE A 133 4.22 -8.97 0.01
CA ILE A 133 3.76 -7.98 -0.95
C ILE A 133 2.92 -6.92 -0.24
N VAL A 134 1.95 -7.35 0.58
CA VAL A 134 1.12 -6.46 1.39
C VAL A 134 1.97 -5.71 2.42
N ASP A 135 2.92 -6.38 3.04
CA ASP A 135 3.83 -5.77 4.02
C ASP A 135 4.68 -4.66 3.39
N ILE A 136 5.19 -4.88 2.19
CA ILE A 136 5.95 -3.87 1.44
C ILE A 136 5.07 -2.65 1.12
N THR A 137 3.86 -2.85 0.62
CA THR A 137 2.96 -1.72 0.32
C THR A 137 2.57 -0.94 1.57
N ASN A 138 2.32 -1.62 2.68
CA ASN A 138 2.07 -0.99 3.98
C ASN A 138 3.31 -0.28 4.53
N TYR A 139 4.49 -0.85 4.33
CA TYR A 139 5.73 -0.20 4.76
C TYR A 139 5.98 1.10 3.99
N VAL A 140 5.81 1.10 2.66
CA VAL A 140 5.96 2.30 1.84
C VAL A 140 4.92 3.37 2.22
N LEU A 141 3.69 2.95 2.52
CA LEU A 141 2.65 3.83 3.03
C LEU A 141 3.07 4.52 4.33
N LEU A 142 3.65 3.79 5.28
CA LEU A 142 4.14 4.35 6.56
C LEU A 142 5.42 5.18 6.38
N GLU A 143 6.36 4.70 5.56
CA GLU A 143 7.64 5.37 5.33
C GLU A 143 7.45 6.70 4.61
N LEU A 144 6.70 6.71 3.50
CA LEU A 144 6.60 7.83 2.57
C LEU A 144 5.25 8.57 2.58
N GLY A 145 4.18 7.92 3.00
CA GLY A 145 2.82 8.47 2.97
C GLY A 145 2.08 8.22 1.64
N GLN A 146 2.60 7.36 0.79
CA GLN A 146 1.96 6.95 -0.47
C GLN A 146 1.27 5.61 -0.29
N PRO A 147 -0.08 5.57 -0.30
CA PRO A 147 -0.78 4.30 -0.38
C PRO A 147 -0.51 3.62 -1.71
N MET A 148 -0.23 2.33 -1.67
CA MET A 148 0.01 1.49 -2.83
C MET A 148 -0.91 0.28 -2.81
N HIS A 149 -1.12 -0.31 -3.98
CA HIS A 149 -1.83 -1.58 -4.13
C HIS A 149 -1.03 -2.54 -5.00
N ALA A 150 -1.34 -3.83 -4.88
CA ALA A 150 -0.78 -4.87 -5.73
C ALA A 150 -1.90 -5.77 -6.23
N PHE A 151 -1.92 -6.02 -7.53
CA PHE A 151 -2.81 -6.97 -8.18
C PHE A 151 -2.04 -8.23 -8.58
N ASP A 152 -2.72 -9.36 -8.59
CA ASP A 152 -2.24 -10.55 -9.29
C ASP A 152 -2.35 -10.31 -10.80
N ALA A 153 -1.21 -10.28 -11.49
CA ALA A 153 -1.16 -9.95 -12.92
C ALA A 153 -1.96 -10.95 -13.78
N SER A 154 -2.09 -12.19 -13.33
CA SER A 154 -2.86 -13.23 -14.04
C SER A 154 -4.37 -12.99 -14.00
N LYS A 155 -4.84 -12.16 -13.07
CA LYS A 155 -6.25 -11.86 -12.84
C LYS A 155 -6.69 -10.50 -13.40
N VAL A 156 -5.78 -9.80 -14.07
CA VAL A 156 -6.03 -8.46 -14.63
C VAL A 156 -5.96 -8.50 -16.15
N SER A 157 -7.03 -8.10 -16.80
CA SER A 157 -7.10 -7.91 -18.25
C SER A 157 -6.72 -6.48 -18.62
N GLN A 158 -5.97 -6.32 -19.72
CA GLN A 158 -5.58 -4.98 -20.18
C GLN A 158 -6.58 -4.42 -21.20
N PRO A 159 -6.73 -3.10 -21.29
CA PRO A 159 -6.10 -2.06 -20.48
C PRO A 159 -6.70 -1.97 -19.07
N VAL A 160 -5.88 -1.54 -18.09
CA VAL A 160 -6.37 -1.12 -16.78
C VAL A 160 -6.96 0.28 -16.90
N GLN A 161 -8.15 0.46 -16.40
CA GLN A 161 -8.92 1.69 -16.53
C GLN A 161 -9.15 2.34 -15.17
N VAL A 162 -8.99 3.65 -15.10
CA VAL A 162 -9.45 4.43 -13.94
C VAL A 162 -10.68 5.22 -14.37
N ARG A 163 -11.84 4.86 -13.82
CA ARG A 163 -13.15 5.41 -14.24
C ARG A 163 -14.12 5.52 -13.06
N LEU A 164 -15.20 6.22 -13.26
CA LEU A 164 -16.33 6.12 -12.36
C LEU A 164 -17.04 4.77 -12.53
N ALA A 165 -17.66 4.29 -11.46
CA ALA A 165 -18.44 3.07 -11.49
C ALA A 165 -19.68 3.24 -12.41
N ASN A 166 -20.05 2.16 -13.11
CA ASN A 166 -21.30 2.12 -13.84
C ASN A 166 -22.48 1.87 -12.89
N ASN A 167 -23.66 2.23 -13.33
CA ASN A 167 -24.86 1.98 -12.52
C ASN A 167 -25.11 0.48 -12.35
N GLY A 168 -25.27 0.04 -11.10
CA GLY A 168 -25.53 -1.35 -10.76
C GLY A 168 -24.31 -2.25 -10.70
N GLU A 169 -23.09 -1.73 -10.85
CA GLU A 169 -21.88 -2.51 -10.63
C GLU A 169 -21.74 -2.92 -9.16
N GLU A 170 -21.25 -4.13 -8.97
CA GLU A 170 -20.92 -4.68 -7.65
C GLU A 170 -19.44 -5.08 -7.61
N LEU A 171 -18.85 -5.00 -6.43
CA LEU A 171 -17.47 -5.44 -6.17
C LEU A 171 -17.43 -6.25 -4.90
N VAL A 172 -16.93 -7.48 -4.99
CA VAL A 172 -16.59 -8.27 -3.80
C VAL A 172 -15.25 -7.78 -3.29
N LEU A 173 -15.23 -7.30 -2.06
CA LEU A 173 -14.05 -6.74 -1.41
C LEU A 173 -13.14 -7.82 -0.84
N LEU A 174 -11.89 -7.45 -0.51
CA LEU A 174 -10.91 -8.37 0.10
C LEU A 174 -11.37 -8.99 1.42
N ASP A 175 -12.29 -8.36 2.14
CA ASP A 175 -12.91 -8.90 3.37
C ASP A 175 -14.09 -9.84 3.09
N GLY A 176 -14.42 -10.10 1.82
CA GLY A 176 -15.53 -10.94 1.37
C GLY A 176 -16.89 -10.25 1.32
N THR A 177 -17.00 -8.99 1.74
CA THR A 177 -18.24 -8.24 1.64
C THR A 177 -18.51 -7.78 0.21
N THR A 178 -19.78 -7.68 -0.20
CA THR A 178 -20.15 -7.18 -1.53
C THR A 178 -20.59 -5.73 -1.44
N ALA A 179 -19.87 -4.86 -2.12
CA ALA A 179 -20.21 -3.44 -2.25
C ALA A 179 -21.02 -3.19 -3.53
N LYS A 180 -22.20 -2.58 -3.38
CA LYS A 180 -22.98 -2.04 -4.49
C LYS A 180 -22.47 -0.65 -4.83
N LEU A 181 -21.76 -0.53 -5.96
CA LEU A 181 -21.05 0.69 -6.30
C LEU A 181 -22.01 1.80 -6.71
N GLN A 182 -21.79 2.99 -6.15
CA GLN A 182 -22.50 4.19 -6.54
C GLN A 182 -21.85 4.83 -7.79
N PRO A 183 -22.60 5.47 -8.69
CA PRO A 183 -22.05 6.04 -9.93
C PRO A 183 -20.97 7.12 -9.73
N ASN A 184 -20.85 7.68 -8.53
CA ASN A 184 -19.83 8.65 -8.17
C ASN A 184 -18.60 8.03 -7.48
N THR A 185 -18.51 6.71 -7.42
CA THR A 185 -17.36 5.98 -6.89
C THR A 185 -16.30 5.81 -7.96
N LEU A 186 -15.08 6.24 -7.69
CA LEU A 186 -13.94 5.99 -8.56
C LEU A 186 -13.50 4.54 -8.40
N VAL A 187 -13.29 3.85 -9.50
CA VAL A 187 -12.84 2.44 -9.52
C VAL A 187 -11.61 2.27 -10.41
N ILE A 188 -10.77 1.34 -10.02
CA ILE A 188 -9.82 0.69 -10.90
C ILE A 188 -10.58 -0.48 -11.52
N ALA A 189 -10.56 -0.59 -12.84
CA ALA A 189 -11.31 -1.58 -13.57
C ALA A 189 -10.50 -2.14 -14.75
N ASP A 190 -10.96 -3.23 -15.29
CA ASP A 190 -10.49 -3.76 -16.56
C ASP A 190 -11.68 -4.07 -17.49
N GLN A 191 -11.46 -4.89 -18.50
CA GLN A 191 -12.53 -5.29 -19.43
C GLN A 191 -13.59 -6.18 -18.79
N THR A 192 -13.31 -6.80 -17.64
CA THR A 192 -14.22 -7.72 -16.94
C THR A 192 -15.08 -7.01 -15.90
N GLY A 193 -14.63 -5.86 -15.39
CA GLY A 193 -15.35 -5.07 -14.40
C GLY A 193 -14.43 -4.36 -13.41
N PRO A 194 -14.97 -3.91 -12.27
CA PRO A 194 -14.20 -3.23 -11.24
C PRO A 194 -13.26 -4.21 -10.51
N LEU A 195 -12.00 -3.83 -10.36
CA LEU A 195 -10.95 -4.55 -9.64
C LEU A 195 -10.78 -4.03 -8.21
N ALA A 196 -11.01 -2.73 -8.00
CA ALA A 196 -10.87 -2.07 -6.71
C ALA A 196 -11.70 -0.78 -6.65
N MET A 197 -12.12 -0.38 -5.46
CA MET A 197 -12.50 1.01 -5.20
C MET A 197 -11.23 1.84 -5.07
N ALA A 198 -11.01 2.75 -6.01
CA ALA A 198 -9.78 3.54 -6.12
C ALA A 198 -9.48 4.32 -4.82
N GLY A 199 -8.30 4.08 -4.26
CA GLY A 199 -7.83 4.73 -3.04
C GLY A 199 -8.58 4.34 -1.76
N ILE A 200 -9.47 3.35 -1.81
CA ILE A 200 -10.30 2.93 -0.67
C ILE A 200 -10.05 1.47 -0.31
N PHE A 201 -10.39 0.52 -1.19
CA PHE A 201 -10.33 -0.91 -0.87
C PHE A 201 -10.20 -1.78 -2.12
N GLY A 202 -9.34 -2.80 -2.04
CA GLY A 202 -9.13 -3.76 -3.13
C GLY A 202 -10.29 -4.76 -3.28
N GLY A 203 -10.46 -5.27 -4.51
CA GLY A 203 -11.36 -6.36 -4.80
C GLY A 203 -10.72 -7.73 -4.60
N GLN A 204 -11.51 -8.70 -4.16
CA GLN A 204 -11.06 -10.06 -3.88
C GLN A 204 -10.57 -10.77 -5.15
N ALA A 205 -11.27 -10.59 -6.27
CA ALA A 205 -11.00 -11.32 -7.51
C ALA A 205 -9.63 -11.00 -8.12
N SER A 206 -9.11 -9.78 -7.93
CA SER A 206 -7.83 -9.30 -8.46
C SER A 206 -6.69 -9.30 -7.44
N GLY A 207 -6.99 -9.65 -6.20
CA GLY A 207 -6.02 -9.65 -5.10
C GLY A 207 -4.90 -10.67 -5.28
N VAL A 208 -3.75 -10.35 -4.71
CA VAL A 208 -2.62 -11.27 -4.59
C VAL A 208 -3.02 -12.45 -3.71
N ASP A 209 -2.59 -13.64 -4.10
CA ASP A 209 -2.78 -14.87 -3.35
C ASP A 209 -1.41 -15.41 -2.93
N ALA A 210 -1.23 -15.60 -1.63
CA ALA A 210 0.06 -16.00 -1.03
C ALA A 210 0.56 -17.39 -1.45
N GLU A 211 -0.28 -18.21 -2.11
CA GLU A 211 0.09 -19.54 -2.55
C GLU A 211 0.31 -19.66 -4.07
N THR A 212 -0.43 -18.87 -4.84
CA THR A 212 -0.54 -19.10 -6.30
C THR A 212 -0.03 -17.97 -7.16
N THR A 213 0.00 -16.72 -6.66
CA THR A 213 0.48 -15.56 -7.44
C THR A 213 1.96 -15.72 -7.78
N LYS A 214 2.31 -15.41 -9.02
CA LYS A 214 3.69 -15.43 -9.53
C LYS A 214 4.14 -14.08 -10.07
N ASP A 215 3.20 -13.36 -10.64
CA ASP A 215 3.44 -12.08 -11.28
C ASP A 215 2.51 -11.05 -10.64
N VAL A 216 3.02 -9.88 -10.31
CA VAL A 216 2.26 -8.82 -9.67
C VAL A 216 2.29 -7.54 -10.50
N ILE A 217 1.22 -6.76 -10.39
CA ILE A 217 1.16 -5.39 -10.89
C ILE A 217 1.11 -4.49 -9.67
N LEU A 218 2.17 -3.72 -9.43
CA LEU A 218 2.19 -2.67 -8.42
C LEU A 218 1.47 -1.43 -8.94
N GLU A 219 0.69 -0.79 -8.08
CA GLU A 219 -0.05 0.44 -8.34
C GLU A 219 0.42 1.55 -7.40
N ALA A 220 0.64 2.74 -7.96
CA ALA A 220 0.78 3.99 -7.21
C ALA A 220 0.03 5.10 -7.93
N ALA A 221 -0.82 5.84 -7.22
CA ALA A 221 -1.67 6.84 -7.83
C ALA A 221 -1.74 8.14 -7.03
N PHE A 222 -2.12 9.20 -7.70
CA PHE A 222 -2.67 10.38 -7.07
C PHE A 222 -4.15 10.46 -7.41
N PHE A 223 -5.00 10.31 -6.41
CA PHE A 223 -6.44 10.56 -6.54
C PHE A 223 -6.76 11.94 -5.96
N ALA A 224 -7.54 12.72 -6.72
CA ALA A 224 -7.98 14.03 -6.25
C ALA A 224 -8.76 13.88 -4.92
N PRO A 225 -8.44 14.62 -3.86
CA PRO A 225 -9.06 14.45 -2.55
C PRO A 225 -10.59 14.48 -2.59
N LEU A 226 -11.19 15.34 -3.42
CA LEU A 226 -12.65 15.47 -3.56
C LEU A 226 -13.28 14.21 -4.20
N ALA A 227 -12.55 13.43 -4.97
CA ALA A 227 -13.04 12.18 -5.54
C ALA A 227 -13.15 11.07 -4.48
N ILE A 228 -12.32 11.13 -3.43
CA ILE A 228 -12.24 10.11 -2.39
C ILE A 228 -12.99 10.54 -1.11
N ALA A 229 -13.03 11.83 -0.81
CA ALA A 229 -13.61 12.37 0.42
C ALA A 229 -15.04 11.88 0.67
N GLY A 230 -15.23 11.22 1.81
CA GLY A 230 -16.52 10.67 2.24
C GLY A 230 -16.97 9.40 1.52
N ARG A 231 -16.28 8.95 0.46
CA ARG A 231 -16.68 7.75 -0.29
C ARG A 231 -16.53 6.47 0.53
N ALA A 232 -15.42 6.30 1.23
CA ALA A 232 -15.23 5.13 2.10
C ALA A 232 -16.40 4.98 3.10
N ARG A 233 -16.82 6.08 3.72
CA ARG A 233 -17.95 6.09 4.69
C ARG A 233 -19.29 5.69 4.08
N GLN A 234 -19.52 5.92 2.79
CA GLN A 234 -20.74 5.48 2.09
C GLN A 234 -20.87 3.94 2.09
N TYR A 235 -19.74 3.26 2.19
CA TYR A 235 -19.66 1.80 2.23
C TYR A 235 -19.37 1.24 3.63
N GLY A 236 -19.41 2.09 4.67
CA GLY A 236 -19.06 1.69 6.03
C GLY A 236 -17.57 1.38 6.22
N LEU A 237 -16.71 1.86 5.31
CA LEU A 237 -15.28 1.59 5.31
C LEU A 237 -14.49 2.76 5.91
N HIS A 238 -13.38 2.40 6.54
CA HIS A 238 -12.35 3.34 6.98
C HIS A 238 -10.99 2.66 6.82
N THR A 239 -10.15 3.14 5.91
CA THR A 239 -8.86 2.53 5.60
C THR A 239 -7.73 3.55 5.70
N ASP A 240 -6.51 3.07 5.93
CA ASP A 240 -5.31 3.90 5.91
C ASP A 240 -5.09 4.59 4.57
N SER A 241 -5.48 3.94 3.47
CA SER A 241 -5.46 4.53 2.12
C SER A 241 -6.46 5.66 1.99
N SER A 242 -7.76 5.41 2.28
CA SER A 242 -8.80 6.43 2.16
C SER A 242 -8.54 7.63 3.08
N HIS A 243 -8.02 7.37 4.29
CA HIS A 243 -7.66 8.41 5.24
C HIS A 243 -6.61 9.39 4.69
N ARG A 244 -5.64 8.88 3.92
CA ARG A 244 -4.61 9.70 3.27
C ARG A 244 -5.12 10.37 2.00
N PHE A 245 -5.74 9.63 1.11
CA PHE A 245 -6.22 10.18 -0.17
C PHE A 245 -7.30 11.25 0.01
N GLU A 246 -8.24 11.09 0.95
CA GLU A 246 -9.29 12.11 1.19
C GLU A 246 -8.73 13.43 1.73
N ARG A 247 -7.54 13.41 2.32
CA ARG A 247 -6.82 14.59 2.85
C ARG A 247 -5.77 15.13 1.90
N GLY A 248 -5.36 14.32 0.95
CA GLY A 248 -4.34 14.60 -0.04
C GLY A 248 -3.01 13.90 0.25
N VAL A 249 -2.44 13.30 -0.80
CA VAL A 249 -1.06 12.81 -0.84
C VAL A 249 -0.22 13.73 -1.72
N ASP A 250 1.09 13.63 -1.65
CA ASP A 250 1.98 14.40 -2.51
C ASP A 250 1.88 13.94 -3.97
N PHE A 251 1.53 14.85 -4.88
CA PHE A 251 1.39 14.58 -6.31
C PHE A 251 2.70 14.12 -6.99
N THR A 252 3.85 14.41 -6.39
CA THR A 252 5.16 14.07 -6.97
C THR A 252 5.71 12.73 -6.46
N LEU A 253 5.07 12.11 -5.48
CA LEU A 253 5.62 10.99 -4.72
C LEU A 253 5.47 9.62 -5.40
N GLN A 254 4.50 9.44 -6.32
CA GLN A 254 4.10 8.14 -6.83
C GLN A 254 5.25 7.34 -7.46
N ARG A 255 6.08 8.01 -8.28
CA ARG A 255 7.23 7.35 -8.92
C ARG A 255 8.26 6.92 -7.89
N HIS A 256 8.56 7.77 -6.92
CA HIS A 256 9.50 7.48 -5.84
C HIS A 256 9.05 6.29 -4.99
N ALA A 257 7.76 6.25 -4.64
CA ALA A 257 7.16 5.13 -3.92
C ALA A 257 7.17 3.83 -4.74
N MET A 258 6.90 3.92 -6.06
CA MET A 258 6.97 2.78 -6.96
C MET A 258 8.39 2.18 -7.02
N GLU A 259 9.41 3.02 -7.12
CA GLU A 259 10.82 2.57 -7.10
C GLU A 259 11.17 1.91 -5.77
N ARG A 260 10.75 2.52 -4.65
CA ARG A 260 10.99 1.97 -3.31
C ARG A 260 10.32 0.62 -3.12
N ALA A 261 9.04 0.51 -3.47
CA ALA A 261 8.30 -0.75 -3.38
C ALA A 261 8.90 -1.84 -4.27
N THR A 262 9.30 -1.47 -5.51
CA THR A 262 9.94 -2.41 -6.42
C THR A 262 11.27 -2.91 -5.87
N ALA A 263 12.12 -2.02 -5.33
CA ALA A 263 13.40 -2.42 -4.76
C ALA A 263 13.22 -3.41 -3.60
N LEU A 264 12.29 -3.13 -2.69
CA LEU A 264 11.97 -4.03 -1.57
C LEU A 264 11.40 -5.36 -2.06
N LEU A 265 10.53 -5.33 -3.08
CA LEU A 265 9.94 -6.55 -3.64
C LEU A 265 11.01 -7.45 -4.25
N LEU A 266 11.92 -6.89 -5.04
CA LEU A 266 13.03 -7.65 -5.63
C LEU A 266 14.00 -8.18 -4.57
N GLU A 267 14.27 -7.41 -3.52
CA GLU A 267 15.13 -7.83 -2.40
C GLU A 267 14.53 -9.01 -1.62
N ILE A 268 13.22 -8.95 -1.32
CA ILE A 268 12.56 -9.91 -0.42
C ILE A 268 12.00 -11.11 -1.19
N CYS A 269 11.35 -10.87 -2.33
CA CYS A 269 10.66 -11.89 -3.10
C CYS A 269 11.38 -12.29 -4.38
N GLY A 270 12.46 -11.57 -4.76
CA GLY A 270 13.08 -11.75 -6.06
C GLY A 270 12.17 -11.29 -7.20
N GLY A 271 12.49 -11.73 -8.40
CA GLY A 271 11.69 -11.44 -9.59
C GLY A 271 12.40 -10.51 -10.57
N GLU A 272 11.64 -10.06 -11.57
CA GLU A 272 12.12 -9.24 -12.68
C GLU A 272 11.12 -8.11 -12.94
N ALA A 273 11.60 -6.88 -12.89
CA ALA A 273 10.75 -5.70 -13.04
C ALA A 273 10.65 -5.22 -14.50
N GLY A 274 9.44 -4.90 -14.95
CA GLY A 274 9.18 -4.16 -16.18
C GLY A 274 9.41 -2.67 -16.01
N GLU A 275 9.14 -1.91 -17.07
CA GLU A 275 9.15 -0.45 -17.02
C GLU A 275 7.96 0.07 -16.20
N ILE A 276 8.14 1.24 -15.57
CA ILE A 276 7.00 1.96 -14.98
C ILE A 276 6.16 2.55 -16.11
N CYS A 277 4.90 2.11 -16.18
CA CYS A 277 3.89 2.69 -17.05
C CYS A 277 3.19 3.81 -16.30
N GLU A 278 3.24 5.01 -16.83
CA GLU A 278 2.71 6.21 -16.17
C GLU A 278 1.83 7.01 -17.13
N VAL A 279 0.69 7.45 -16.64
CA VAL A 279 -0.17 8.41 -17.31
C VAL A 279 -0.41 9.58 -16.36
N VAL A 280 -0.16 10.78 -16.88
CA VAL A 280 -0.43 12.06 -16.19
C VAL A 280 -1.42 12.83 -17.06
N SER A 281 -2.53 13.27 -16.47
CA SER A 281 -3.46 14.16 -17.16
C SER A 281 -2.87 15.56 -17.25
N GLU A 282 -3.10 16.23 -18.38
CA GLU A 282 -2.76 17.64 -18.59
C GLU A 282 -3.63 18.58 -17.75
#